data_41e99e163bd6c4846e41df54b7edc6b6
#
_entry.id   41e99e163bd6c4846e41df54b7edc6b6
#
_cell.length_a   1.000
_cell.length_b   1.000
_cell.length_c   1.000
_cell.angle_alpha   90.00
_cell.angle_beta   90.00
_cell.angle_gamma   90.00
#
_symmetry.space_group_name_H-M   'P 1'
#
loop_
_entity.id
_entity.type
_entity.pdbx_description
1 polymer ?
#
loop_
_entity_poly.entity_id
_entity_poly.type
_entity_poly.pdbx_seq_one_letter_code
_entity_poly.pdbx_strand_id
1 'polypeptide(L)'
;MKYTTYLFDFDYTLADSSRGIVICFRNVLERHGHTGISDEAIKRTIGKTLEDSFSILSGITTPETLAEYKKEYVKEADTYMTVNTFFFPETVTVLKTLKSQGAQIGIISTKFRFRIREMVDQHFPKDFFDIIIGGCLLYTSPSPRDAH
;
A
#
# COMPACT_ATOMS: atom_id res chain seq x y z
N MET A 1 -13.23 -30.07 -13.26
CA MET A 1 -12.31 -29.41 -12.33
C MET A 1 -12.81 -28.01 -12.01
N LYS A 2 -12.86 -27.68 -10.73
CA LYS A 2 -13.25 -26.33 -10.33
C LYS A 2 -12.01 -25.47 -10.14
N TYR A 3 -12.03 -24.28 -10.73
CA TYR A 3 -11.00 -23.28 -10.47
C TYR A 3 -11.44 -22.44 -9.30
N THR A 4 -10.56 -22.31 -8.33
CA THR A 4 -10.80 -21.43 -7.19
C THR A 4 -9.84 -20.25 -7.28
N THR A 5 -10.39 -19.06 -7.17
CA THR A 5 -9.61 -17.84 -7.19
C THR A 5 -9.64 -17.21 -5.82
N TYR A 6 -8.46 -16.91 -5.28
CA TYR A 6 -8.32 -16.22 -4.01
C TYR A 6 -7.80 -14.82 -4.27
N LEU A 7 -8.52 -13.83 -3.77
CA LEU A 7 -8.14 -12.43 -3.90
C LEU A 7 -7.77 -11.90 -2.52
N PHE A 8 -6.58 -11.31 -2.43
CA PHE A 8 -6.05 -10.80 -1.17
C PHE A 8 -5.80 -9.31 -1.27
N ASP A 9 -6.02 -8.60 -0.17
CA ASP A 9 -5.46 -7.26 -0.02
C ASP A 9 -3.95 -7.39 0.22
N PHE A 10 -3.20 -6.32 0.05
CA PHE A 10 -1.76 -6.36 0.23
C PHE A 10 -1.34 -5.91 1.63
N ASP A 11 -1.57 -4.64 1.96
CA ASP A 11 -1.12 -4.10 3.25
C ASP A 11 -1.86 -4.76 4.40
N TYR A 12 -1.12 -5.29 5.37
CA TYR A 12 -1.60 -6.01 6.56
C TYR A 12 -2.26 -7.35 6.29
N THR A 13 -2.40 -7.74 5.04
CA THR A 13 -2.91 -9.09 4.70
C THR A 13 -1.78 -9.98 4.25
N LEU A 14 -1.06 -9.57 3.22
CA LEU A 14 0.07 -10.34 2.70
C LEU A 14 1.40 -9.83 3.26
N ALA A 15 1.51 -8.53 3.48
CA ALA A 15 2.77 -7.92 3.89
C ALA A 15 2.52 -6.85 4.95
N ASP A 16 3.51 -6.68 5.80
CA ASP A 16 3.54 -5.61 6.78
C ASP A 16 4.37 -4.46 6.21
N SER A 17 3.69 -3.43 5.75
CA SER A 17 4.30 -2.21 5.23
C SER A 17 4.20 -1.05 6.23
N SER A 18 3.73 -1.32 7.44
CA SER A 18 3.46 -0.26 8.42
C SER A 18 4.67 0.60 8.72
N ARG A 19 5.85 0.01 8.81
CA ARG A 19 7.08 0.76 9.09
C ARG A 19 7.37 1.79 8.00
N GLY A 20 7.29 1.39 6.74
CA GLY A 20 7.50 2.29 5.61
C GLY A 20 6.43 3.36 5.55
N ILE A 21 5.17 2.99 5.78
CA ILE A 21 4.05 3.92 5.78
C ILE A 21 4.24 4.98 6.87
N VAL A 22 4.60 4.56 8.08
CA VAL A 22 4.83 5.50 9.19
C VAL A 22 5.96 6.46 8.86
N ILE A 23 7.07 5.95 8.33
CA ILE A 23 8.21 6.80 7.95
C ILE A 23 7.78 7.85 6.94
N CYS A 24 7.07 7.45 5.89
CA CYS A 24 6.66 8.36 4.83
C CYS A 24 5.70 9.45 5.33
N PHE A 25 4.69 9.06 6.10
CA PHE A 25 3.77 10.05 6.68
C PHE A 25 4.50 11.00 7.62
N ARG A 26 5.31 10.45 8.50
CA ARG A 26 6.01 11.26 9.50
C ARG A 26 6.94 12.27 8.85
N ASN A 27 7.70 11.85 7.85
CA ASN A 27 8.61 12.75 7.16
C ASN A 27 7.88 13.94 6.52
N VAL A 28 6.76 13.68 5.87
CA VAL A 28 5.97 14.76 5.25
C VAL A 28 5.35 15.64 6.33
N LEU A 29 4.72 15.04 7.33
CA LEU A 29 4.05 15.79 8.38
C LEU A 29 5.03 16.68 9.16
N GLU A 30 6.17 16.15 9.55
CA GLU A 30 7.16 16.92 10.31
C GLU A 30 7.78 18.03 9.47
N ARG A 31 7.99 17.79 8.18
CA ARG A 31 8.49 18.82 7.26
C ARG A 31 7.58 20.03 7.24
N HIS A 32 6.29 19.85 7.43
CA HIS A 32 5.30 20.92 7.42
C HIS A 32 4.87 21.35 8.82
N GLY A 33 5.65 20.97 9.84
CA GLY A 33 5.43 21.44 11.20
C GLY A 33 4.40 20.68 12.01
N HIS A 34 3.88 19.56 11.49
CA HIS A 34 2.93 18.73 12.23
C HIS A 34 3.69 17.71 13.07
N THR A 35 3.90 18.03 14.34
CA THR A 35 4.67 17.20 15.26
C THR A 35 3.76 16.59 16.33
N GLY A 36 4.31 15.64 17.09
CA GLY A 36 3.56 15.02 18.19
C GLY A 36 2.53 14.00 17.77
N ILE A 37 2.54 13.58 16.52
CA ILE A 37 1.61 12.56 16.01
C ILE A 37 2.21 11.20 16.30
N SER A 38 1.44 10.34 16.99
CA SER A 38 1.94 9.01 17.35
C SER A 38 1.94 8.06 16.16
N ASP A 39 2.79 7.04 16.24
CA ASP A 39 2.80 5.98 15.25
C ASP A 39 1.43 5.30 15.16
N GLU A 40 0.77 5.12 16.30
CA GLU A 40 -0.56 4.50 16.34
C GLU A 40 -1.59 5.32 15.58
N ALA A 41 -1.55 6.66 15.71
CA ALA A 41 -2.46 7.53 14.98
C ALA A 41 -2.24 7.37 13.46
N ILE A 42 -0.99 7.32 13.03
CA ILE A 42 -0.66 7.10 11.61
C ILE A 42 -1.19 5.73 11.15
N LYS A 43 -0.92 4.69 11.92
CA LYS A 43 -1.32 3.33 11.56
C LYS A 43 -2.83 3.18 11.42
N ARG A 44 -3.60 3.93 12.22
CA ARG A 44 -5.07 3.88 12.14
C ARG A 44 -5.61 4.40 10.82
N THR A 45 -4.82 5.17 10.07
CA THR A 45 -5.26 5.69 8.77
C THR A 45 -4.95 4.74 7.62
N ILE A 46 -4.22 3.66 7.87
CA ILE A 46 -3.86 2.71 6.80
C ILE A 46 -5.14 2.09 6.23
N GLY A 47 -5.22 2.07 4.91
CA GLY A 47 -6.42 1.64 4.19
C GLY A 47 -7.28 2.78 3.69
N LYS A 48 -7.08 3.99 4.19
CA LYS A 48 -7.75 5.19 3.69
C LYS A 48 -6.92 5.78 2.54
N THR A 49 -7.51 6.72 1.81
CA THR A 49 -6.76 7.44 0.79
C THR A 49 -5.67 8.28 1.46
N LEU A 50 -4.63 8.64 0.73
CA LEU A 50 -3.56 9.48 1.26
C LEU A 50 -4.10 10.85 1.68
N GLU A 51 -4.97 11.44 0.89
CA GLU A 51 -5.57 12.73 1.22
C GLU A 51 -6.37 12.65 2.51
N ASP A 52 -7.21 11.63 2.67
CA ASP A 52 -8.00 11.46 3.90
C ASP A 52 -7.09 11.26 5.10
N SER A 53 -6.04 10.46 4.95
CA SER A 53 -5.09 10.20 6.01
C SER A 53 -4.38 11.49 6.44
N PHE A 54 -3.86 12.25 5.48
CA PHE A 54 -3.21 13.52 5.79
C PHE A 54 -4.18 14.52 6.43
N SER A 55 -5.43 14.55 5.96
CA SER A 55 -6.43 15.42 6.56
C SER A 55 -6.68 15.07 8.02
N ILE A 56 -6.85 13.80 8.31
CA ILE A 56 -7.06 13.32 9.68
C ILE A 56 -5.86 13.67 10.58
N LEU A 57 -4.66 13.46 10.08
CA LEU A 57 -3.45 13.60 10.88
C LEU A 57 -3.02 15.06 11.06
N SER A 58 -3.29 15.91 10.09
CA SER A 58 -2.85 17.31 10.11
C SER A 58 -3.97 18.29 10.46
N GLY A 59 -5.22 17.90 10.26
CA GLY A 59 -6.36 18.82 10.40
C GLY A 59 -6.59 19.68 9.17
N ILE A 60 -5.77 19.54 8.13
CA ILE A 60 -5.89 20.32 6.90
C ILE A 60 -7.01 19.73 6.05
N THR A 61 -7.83 20.59 5.45
CA THR A 61 -8.92 20.17 4.55
C THR A 61 -8.78 20.77 3.15
N THR A 62 -7.78 21.61 2.92
CA THR A 62 -7.55 22.25 1.64
C THR A 62 -7.07 21.23 0.61
N PRO A 63 -7.83 20.98 -0.48
CA PRO A 63 -7.46 19.93 -1.44
C PRO A 63 -6.09 20.13 -2.07
N GLU A 64 -5.71 21.36 -2.37
CA GLU A 64 -4.41 21.66 -2.98
C GLU A 64 -3.26 21.30 -2.06
N THR A 65 -3.40 21.58 -0.77
CA THR A 65 -2.37 21.26 0.22
C THR A 65 -2.26 19.74 0.40
N LEU A 66 -3.40 19.06 0.47
CA LEU A 66 -3.41 17.61 0.62
C LEU A 66 -2.79 16.93 -0.61
N ALA A 67 -3.02 17.48 -1.80
CA ALA A 67 -2.41 16.98 -3.03
C ALA A 67 -0.89 17.12 -3.00
N GLU A 68 -0.38 18.22 -2.47
CA GLU A 68 1.07 18.42 -2.32
C GLU A 68 1.66 17.44 -1.31
N TYR A 69 1.00 17.21 -0.19
CA TYR A 69 1.45 16.22 0.79
C TYR A 69 1.47 14.83 0.18
N LYS A 70 0.48 14.49 -0.61
CA LYS A 70 0.45 13.20 -1.33
C LYS A 70 1.65 13.06 -2.27
N LYS A 71 1.97 14.10 -3.02
CA LYS A 71 3.14 14.09 -3.91
C LYS A 71 4.43 13.83 -3.12
N GLU A 72 4.58 14.51 -2.00
CA GLU A 72 5.76 14.32 -1.15
C GLU A 72 5.81 12.90 -0.59
N TYR A 73 4.66 12.37 -0.18
CA TYR A 73 4.57 11.00 0.31
C TYR A 73 5.03 9.99 -0.73
N VAL A 74 4.55 10.11 -1.96
CA VAL A 74 4.93 9.21 -3.05
C VAL A 74 6.44 9.24 -3.26
N LYS A 75 7.04 10.42 -3.16
CA LYS A 75 8.47 10.60 -3.28
C LYS A 75 9.24 9.94 -2.14
N GLU A 76 8.73 10.09 -0.90
CA GLU A 76 9.29 9.41 0.27
C GLU A 76 9.19 7.89 0.10
N ALA A 77 8.07 7.41 -0.43
CA ALA A 77 7.85 5.99 -0.64
C ALA A 77 8.84 5.39 -1.63
N ASP A 78 9.31 6.16 -2.61
CA ASP A 78 10.35 5.68 -3.52
C ASP A 78 11.62 5.25 -2.77
N THR A 79 11.92 5.91 -1.67
CA THR A 79 13.11 5.61 -0.87
C THR A 79 12.82 4.58 0.23
N TYR A 80 11.70 4.71 0.92
CA TYR A 80 11.50 4.02 2.20
C TYR A 80 10.48 2.89 2.19
N MET A 81 9.60 2.81 1.19
CA MET A 81 8.48 1.86 1.29
C MET A 81 8.91 0.40 1.12
N THR A 82 9.50 0.07 0.00
CA THR A 82 9.82 -1.34 -0.30
C THR A 82 10.82 -1.92 0.69
N VAL A 83 11.85 -1.16 1.06
CA VAL A 83 12.88 -1.64 2.00
C VAL A 83 12.35 -1.81 3.42
N ASN A 84 11.19 -1.26 3.72
CA ASN A 84 10.55 -1.35 5.02
C ASN A 84 9.23 -2.12 4.96
N THR A 85 9.05 -2.95 3.94
CA THR A 85 7.86 -3.80 3.78
C THR A 85 8.31 -5.26 3.80
N PHE A 86 7.65 -6.08 4.59
CA PHE A 86 8.02 -7.47 4.79
C PHE A 86 6.81 -8.36 4.66
N PHE A 87 6.91 -9.44 3.90
CA PHE A 87 5.85 -10.44 3.87
C PHE A 87 5.77 -11.13 5.22
N PHE A 88 4.54 -11.39 5.67
CA PHE A 88 4.38 -12.23 6.85
C PHE A 88 4.90 -13.63 6.56
N PRO A 89 5.52 -14.32 7.53
CA PRO A 89 6.02 -15.68 7.28
C PRO A 89 4.95 -16.62 6.77
N GLU A 90 3.73 -16.51 7.28
CA GLU A 90 2.59 -17.34 6.88
C GLU A 90 2.17 -17.08 5.45
N THR A 91 2.37 -15.87 4.95
CA THR A 91 1.97 -15.48 3.60
C THR A 91 2.60 -16.38 2.55
N VAL A 92 3.91 -16.55 2.63
CA VAL A 92 4.63 -17.35 1.64
C VAL A 92 4.14 -18.79 1.67
N THR A 93 3.98 -19.35 2.86
CA THR A 93 3.52 -20.74 3.03
C THR A 93 2.11 -20.92 2.49
N VAL A 94 1.19 -20.06 2.87
CA VAL A 94 -0.21 -20.14 2.45
C VAL A 94 -0.34 -20.00 0.94
N LEU A 95 0.33 -19.00 0.36
CA LEU A 95 0.22 -18.75 -1.08
C LEU A 95 0.81 -19.91 -1.90
N LYS A 96 1.94 -20.45 -1.48
CA LYS A 96 2.54 -21.60 -2.17
C LYS A 96 1.67 -22.84 -2.07
N THR A 97 1.04 -23.04 -0.92
CA THR A 97 0.12 -24.16 -0.73
C THR A 97 -1.08 -24.04 -1.66
N LEU A 98 -1.69 -22.86 -1.72
CA LEU A 98 -2.83 -22.63 -2.61
C LEU A 98 -2.45 -22.83 -4.07
N LYS A 99 -1.29 -22.34 -4.46
CA LYS A 99 -0.82 -22.48 -5.84
C LYS A 99 -0.59 -23.95 -6.20
N SER A 100 -0.03 -24.72 -5.27
CA SER A 100 0.19 -26.15 -5.49
C SER A 100 -1.11 -26.93 -5.63
N GLN A 101 -2.22 -26.41 -5.12
CA GLN A 101 -3.54 -26.99 -5.25
C GLN A 101 -4.27 -26.54 -6.52
N GLY A 102 -3.61 -25.81 -7.39
CA GLY A 102 -4.19 -25.34 -8.64
C GLY A 102 -5.01 -24.08 -8.52
N ALA A 103 -4.94 -23.37 -7.38
CA ALA A 103 -5.70 -22.15 -7.20
C ALA A 103 -5.10 -21.00 -8.00
N GLN A 104 -5.96 -20.08 -8.43
CA GLN A 104 -5.54 -18.79 -8.96
C GLN A 104 -5.43 -17.82 -7.80
N ILE A 105 -4.41 -16.98 -7.85
CA ILE A 105 -4.15 -16.03 -6.76
C ILE A 105 -4.05 -14.63 -7.35
N GLY A 106 -4.79 -13.72 -6.75
CA GLY A 106 -4.76 -12.32 -7.14
C GLY A 106 -4.63 -11.40 -5.96
N ILE A 107 -4.22 -10.18 -6.25
CA ILE A 107 -4.12 -9.09 -5.26
C ILE A 107 -5.03 -7.96 -5.71
N ILE A 108 -5.87 -7.47 -4.80
CA ILE A 108 -6.67 -6.27 -5.00
C ILE A 108 -6.39 -5.34 -3.82
N SER A 109 -5.86 -4.16 -4.11
CA SER A 109 -5.43 -3.26 -3.05
C SER A 109 -5.55 -1.80 -3.48
N THR A 110 -5.68 -0.91 -2.50
CA THR A 110 -5.58 0.53 -2.75
C THR A 110 -4.13 0.97 -3.00
N LYS A 111 -3.16 0.14 -2.62
CA LYS A 111 -1.76 0.42 -2.85
C LYS A 111 -1.47 0.51 -4.35
N PHE A 112 -0.57 1.38 -4.76
CA PHE A 112 -0.19 1.50 -6.17
C PHE A 112 0.35 0.17 -6.69
N ARG A 113 -0.10 -0.20 -7.90
CA ARG A 113 0.26 -1.48 -8.50
C ARG A 113 1.78 -1.65 -8.63
N PHE A 114 2.49 -0.59 -9.00
CA PHE A 114 3.93 -0.70 -9.16
C PHE A 114 4.66 -1.00 -7.84
N ARG A 115 4.12 -0.51 -6.71
CA ARG A 115 4.68 -0.82 -5.39
C ARG A 115 4.49 -2.29 -5.04
N ILE A 116 3.31 -2.82 -5.36
CA ILE A 116 3.03 -4.24 -5.14
C ILE A 116 3.97 -5.07 -5.99
N ARG A 117 4.15 -4.70 -7.27
CA ARG A 117 5.04 -5.41 -8.18
C ARG A 117 6.49 -5.43 -7.70
N GLU A 118 6.98 -4.30 -7.16
CA GLU A 118 8.32 -4.26 -6.60
C GLU A 118 8.54 -5.35 -5.56
N MET A 119 7.55 -5.52 -4.67
CA MET A 119 7.63 -6.52 -3.60
C MET A 119 7.49 -7.95 -4.11
N VAL A 120 6.45 -8.22 -4.89
CA VAL A 120 6.18 -9.59 -5.31
C VAL A 120 7.26 -10.11 -6.27
N ASP A 121 7.82 -9.24 -7.10
CA ASP A 121 8.86 -9.66 -8.04
C ASP A 121 10.17 -10.03 -7.34
N GLN A 122 10.39 -9.50 -6.13
CA GLN A 122 11.58 -9.86 -5.34
C GLN A 122 11.43 -11.18 -4.60
N HIS A 123 10.21 -11.61 -4.31
CA HIS A 123 9.95 -12.72 -3.40
C HIS A 123 9.23 -13.90 -4.05
N PHE A 124 8.64 -13.72 -5.22
CA PHE A 124 7.88 -14.78 -5.89
C PHE A 124 8.32 -14.90 -7.35
N PRO A 125 8.16 -16.09 -7.94
CA PRO A 125 8.45 -16.24 -9.35
C PRO A 125 7.60 -15.34 -10.22
N LYS A 126 8.11 -15.00 -11.40
CA LYS A 126 7.35 -14.30 -12.40
C LYS A 126 6.06 -15.08 -12.69
N ASP A 127 4.96 -14.36 -12.86
CA ASP A 127 3.65 -14.95 -13.16
C ASP A 127 3.07 -15.80 -12.02
N PHE A 128 3.60 -15.67 -10.80
CA PHE A 128 3.02 -16.33 -9.64
C PHE A 128 1.61 -15.84 -9.36
N PHE A 129 1.40 -14.52 -9.45
CA PHE A 129 0.08 -13.94 -9.25
C PHE A 129 -0.64 -13.80 -10.58
N ASP A 130 -1.86 -14.32 -10.63
CA ASP A 130 -2.66 -14.34 -11.87
C ASP A 130 -3.20 -12.95 -12.20
N ILE A 131 -3.47 -12.13 -11.17
CA ILE A 131 -3.92 -10.77 -11.37
C ILE A 131 -3.45 -9.89 -10.21
N ILE A 132 -3.06 -8.66 -10.54
CA ILE A 132 -2.73 -7.65 -9.54
C ILE A 132 -3.47 -6.38 -9.92
N ILE A 133 -4.43 -5.99 -9.08
CA ILE A 133 -5.19 -4.76 -9.24
C ILE A 133 -4.80 -3.84 -8.11
N GLY A 134 -4.18 -2.73 -8.45
CA GLY A 134 -3.75 -1.73 -7.47
C GLY A 134 -4.31 -0.36 -7.81
N GLY A 135 -4.01 0.60 -6.96
CA GLY A 135 -4.29 1.99 -7.23
C GLY A 135 -3.53 2.44 -8.46
N CYS A 136 -4.08 3.39 -9.19
CA CYS A 136 -3.51 3.87 -10.43
C CYS A 136 -3.05 5.31 -10.29
N LEU A 137 -1.82 5.58 -10.72
CA LEU A 137 -1.31 6.96 -10.77
C LEU A 137 -1.97 7.75 -11.87
N LEU A 138 -2.21 7.10 -13.01
CA LEU A 138 -2.88 7.70 -14.14
C LEU A 138 -4.35 7.39 -14.03
N TYR A 139 -5.06 8.33 -13.50
CA TYR A 139 -6.45 8.10 -13.23
C TYR A 139 -7.31 8.84 -14.23
N THR A 140 -8.05 8.10 -15.01
CA THR A 140 -8.90 8.67 -16.05
C THR A 140 -10.36 8.70 -15.68
N SER A 141 -10.71 8.08 -14.56
CA SER A 141 -12.08 8.05 -14.07
C SER A 141 -12.41 9.33 -13.32
N PRO A 142 -13.67 9.75 -13.31
CA PRO A 142 -14.09 10.93 -12.55
C PRO A 142 -14.01 10.74 -11.03
N SER A 143 -13.84 9.53 -10.56
CA SER A 143 -13.75 9.25 -9.13
C SER A 143 -12.41 8.60 -8.80
N PRO A 144 -11.32 9.39 -8.81
CA PRO A 144 -10.00 8.85 -8.51
C PRO A 144 -9.94 8.23 -7.13
N ARG A 145 -9.24 7.12 -7.06
CA ARG A 145 -8.94 6.50 -5.78
C ARG A 145 -7.45 6.59 -5.57
N ASP A 146 -7.08 7.20 -4.48
CA ASP A 146 -5.70 7.34 -4.12
C ASP A 146 -5.26 6.16 -3.27
N ALA A 147 -4.00 5.80 -3.40
CA ALA A 147 -3.49 4.61 -2.78
C ALA A 147 -2.18 4.89 -2.04
N HIS A 148 -1.92 4.08 -1.05
CA HIS A 148 -0.69 4.14 -0.27
C HIS A 148 0.49 3.56 -1.04
#